data_d66227abe8be2027d055abe4399e99bf
#
_entry.id   d66227abe8be2027d055abe4399e99bf
#
_cell.length_a   1.000
_cell.length_b   1.000
_cell.length_c   1.000
_cell.angle_alpha   90.00
_cell.angle_beta   90.00
_cell.angle_gamma   90.00
#
_symmetry.space_group_name_H-M   'P 1'
#
loop_
_entity.id
_entity.type
_entity.pdbx_description
1 polymer ?
#
loop_
_entity_poly.entity_id
_entity_poly.type
_entity_poly.pdbx_seq_one_letter_code
_entity_poly.pdbx_strand_id
1 'polypeptide(L)'
;PSDLVDAAGPMAALPKFLPQADVIVLACSLNNDTRDFADEAFFGAIKEGALLVNIARGALIVDSALIKALDEDRLATAVLDVFRQEPLPADDPLWSHPNIRLTPHTSFSGDGVNDRWQQLFFDNLTRLANGEALQGLVKPSDIT
;
A
#
# COMPACT_ATOMS: atom_id res chain seq x y z
N PRO A 1 -13.16 17.27 3.69
CA PRO A 1 -13.49 16.26 2.70
C PRO A 1 -13.50 16.94 1.33
N SER A 2 -12.81 16.38 0.35
CA SER A 2 -12.96 16.83 -1.04
C SER A 2 -14.23 16.18 -1.59
N ASP A 3 -14.86 16.76 -2.61
CA ASP A 3 -16.01 16.18 -3.32
C ASP A 3 -15.69 14.80 -3.97
N LEU A 4 -14.44 14.33 -3.79
CA LEU A 4 -13.94 13.08 -4.35
C LEU A 4 -13.99 11.90 -3.36
N VAL A 5 -14.23 12.14 -2.06
CA VAL A 5 -14.26 11.11 -1.03
C VAL A 5 -15.41 11.33 -0.06
N ASP A 6 -16.12 10.27 0.31
CA ASP A 6 -17.25 10.33 1.24
C ASP A 6 -16.78 10.62 2.68
N ALA A 7 -15.62 10.09 3.06
CA ALA A 7 -15.04 10.27 4.39
C ALA A 7 -13.51 10.17 4.36
N ALA A 8 -12.88 10.86 5.30
CA ALA A 8 -11.45 10.77 5.55
C ALA A 8 -11.16 10.84 7.05
N GLY A 9 -10.05 10.27 7.49
CA GLY A 9 -9.65 10.28 8.89
C GLY A 9 -8.20 9.83 9.08
N PRO A 10 -7.64 10.03 10.28
CA PRO A 10 -6.31 9.53 10.64
C PRO A 10 -6.31 8.00 10.78
N MET A 11 -5.13 7.37 10.85
CA MET A 11 -4.95 5.93 11.06
C MET A 11 -5.77 5.39 12.25
N ALA A 12 -5.85 6.13 13.33
CA ALA A 12 -6.67 5.77 14.52
C ALA A 12 -8.18 5.63 14.23
N ALA A 13 -8.65 6.12 13.08
CA ALA A 13 -10.04 5.97 12.64
C ALA A 13 -10.30 4.71 11.83
N LEU A 14 -9.28 3.93 11.45
CA LEU A 14 -9.41 2.70 10.67
C LEU A 14 -10.50 1.74 11.19
N PRO A 15 -10.63 1.48 12.51
CA PRO A 15 -11.66 0.59 13.02
C PRO A 15 -13.10 1.01 12.67
N LYS A 16 -13.31 2.27 12.29
CA LYS A 16 -14.63 2.75 11.85
C LYS A 16 -14.91 2.48 10.37
N PHE A 17 -13.86 2.40 9.55
CA PHE A 17 -13.95 2.22 8.10
C PHE A 17 -13.84 0.76 7.68
N LEU A 18 -12.96 -0.01 8.32
CA LEU A 18 -12.69 -1.40 7.97
C LEU A 18 -13.94 -2.28 7.87
N PRO A 19 -14.93 -2.20 8.79
CA PRO A 19 -16.13 -3.05 8.71
C PRO A 19 -17.07 -2.70 7.55
N GLN A 20 -16.84 -1.58 6.87
CA GLN A 20 -17.69 -1.07 5.78
C GLN A 20 -17.04 -1.22 4.41
N ALA A 21 -15.73 -1.51 4.37
CA ALA A 21 -14.96 -1.51 3.15
C ALA A 21 -15.07 -2.86 2.42
N ASP A 22 -15.56 -2.85 1.19
CA ASP A 22 -15.54 -4.02 0.30
C ASP A 22 -14.15 -4.24 -0.30
N VAL A 23 -13.40 -3.15 -0.52
CA VAL A 23 -12.03 -3.16 -1.04
C VAL A 23 -11.15 -2.28 -0.16
N ILE A 24 -10.03 -2.84 0.27
CA ILE A 24 -9.03 -2.15 1.08
C ILE A 24 -7.75 -2.04 0.25
N VAL A 25 -7.27 -0.82 0.03
CA VAL A 25 -6.02 -0.57 -0.72
C VAL A 25 -4.98 0.02 0.22
N LEU A 26 -3.86 -0.68 0.38
CA LEU A 26 -2.71 -0.18 1.11
C LEU A 26 -1.81 0.60 0.14
N ALA A 27 -1.79 1.92 0.29
CA ALA A 27 -1.03 2.86 -0.53
C ALA A 27 -0.26 3.89 0.32
N CYS A 28 -0.09 3.62 1.62
CA CYS A 28 0.64 4.47 2.55
C CYS A 28 2.14 4.17 2.57
N SER A 29 2.96 5.13 3.02
CA SER A 29 4.39 4.93 3.23
C SER A 29 4.65 3.95 4.37
N LEU A 30 5.72 3.17 4.27
CA LEU A 30 6.23 2.36 5.38
C LEU A 30 7.06 3.25 6.31
N ASN A 31 6.70 3.26 7.58
CA ASN A 31 7.41 3.91 8.67
C ASN A 31 7.19 3.14 9.98
N ASN A 32 7.65 3.65 11.10
CA ASN A 32 7.51 2.96 12.40
C ASN A 32 6.04 2.78 12.83
N ASP A 33 5.14 3.68 12.44
CA ASP A 33 3.72 3.61 12.81
C ASP A 33 2.91 2.70 11.89
N THR A 34 3.41 2.46 10.66
CA THR A 34 2.72 1.68 9.64
C THR A 34 3.31 0.29 9.44
N ARG A 35 4.48 0.00 10.00
CA ARG A 35 5.06 -1.35 9.97
C ARG A 35 4.16 -2.32 10.73
N ASP A 36 3.82 -3.43 10.09
CA ASP A 36 3.02 -4.52 10.67
C ASP A 36 1.62 -4.09 11.16
N PHE A 37 1.09 -2.93 10.69
CA PHE A 37 -0.22 -2.47 11.17
C PHE A 37 -1.39 -3.32 10.68
N ALA A 38 -1.23 -4.00 9.53
CA ALA A 38 -2.21 -4.96 9.04
C ALA A 38 -1.94 -6.34 9.69
N ASP A 39 -2.24 -6.44 10.97
CA ASP A 39 -2.10 -7.58 11.86
C ASP A 39 -3.42 -8.35 12.05
N GLU A 40 -3.47 -9.27 13.01
CA GLU A 40 -4.69 -10.04 13.33
C GLU A 40 -5.86 -9.14 13.76
N ALA A 41 -5.60 -8.05 14.47
CA ALA A 41 -6.65 -7.13 14.90
C ALA A 41 -7.24 -6.36 13.70
N PHE A 42 -6.38 -5.95 12.76
CA PHE A 42 -6.79 -5.35 11.51
C PHE A 42 -7.69 -6.32 10.72
N PHE A 43 -7.24 -7.54 10.47
CA PHE A 43 -8.03 -8.54 9.73
C PHE A 43 -9.29 -8.97 10.48
N GLY A 44 -9.26 -8.97 11.82
CA GLY A 44 -10.45 -9.19 12.64
C GLY A 44 -11.52 -8.10 12.50
N ALA A 45 -11.12 -6.89 12.14
CA ALA A 45 -12.02 -5.74 12.02
C ALA A 45 -12.56 -5.50 10.60
N ILE A 46 -12.00 -6.13 9.55
CA ILE A 46 -12.47 -5.93 8.17
C ILE A 46 -13.87 -6.51 7.97
N LYS A 47 -14.55 -6.01 6.94
CA LYS A 47 -15.80 -6.62 6.46
C LYS A 47 -15.51 -8.03 5.96
N GLU A 48 -16.34 -8.99 6.33
CA GLU A 48 -16.24 -10.36 5.84
C GLU A 48 -16.37 -10.40 4.31
N GLY A 49 -15.47 -11.13 3.66
CA GLY A 49 -15.43 -11.23 2.20
C GLY A 49 -14.80 -10.01 1.50
N ALA A 50 -14.17 -9.11 2.24
CA ALA A 50 -13.46 -7.97 1.63
C ALA A 50 -12.29 -8.42 0.74
N LEU A 51 -11.85 -7.54 -0.18
CA LEU A 51 -10.66 -7.68 -1.00
C LEU A 51 -9.56 -6.75 -0.47
N LEU A 52 -8.32 -7.26 -0.35
CA LEU A 52 -7.15 -6.48 -0.01
C LEU A 52 -6.24 -6.29 -1.22
N VAL A 53 -5.75 -5.08 -1.42
CA VAL A 53 -4.73 -4.75 -2.42
C VAL A 53 -3.56 -4.07 -1.73
N ASN A 54 -2.34 -4.60 -1.87
CA ASN A 54 -1.14 -3.94 -1.36
C ASN A 54 -0.20 -3.57 -2.53
N ILE A 55 -0.11 -2.28 -2.80
CA ILE A 55 0.79 -1.69 -3.81
C ILE A 55 1.84 -0.78 -3.17
N ALA A 56 1.97 -0.82 -1.85
CA ALA A 56 2.85 0.08 -1.12
C ALA A 56 4.15 -0.61 -0.69
N ARG A 57 4.13 -1.39 0.39
CA ARG A 57 5.28 -2.17 0.89
C ARG A 57 4.79 -3.43 1.58
N GLY A 58 5.51 -4.54 1.41
CA GLY A 58 5.18 -5.82 2.04
C GLY A 58 5.15 -5.76 3.56
N ALA A 59 6.10 -5.04 4.16
CA ALA A 59 6.21 -4.91 5.62
C ALA A 59 5.08 -4.08 6.30
N LEU A 60 4.06 -3.65 5.57
CA LEU A 60 2.81 -3.13 6.15
C LEU A 60 1.92 -4.25 6.71
N ILE A 61 2.08 -5.48 6.19
CA ILE A 61 1.25 -6.64 6.51
C ILE A 61 2.05 -7.63 7.36
N VAL A 62 1.41 -8.26 8.32
CA VAL A 62 1.88 -9.47 8.98
C VAL A 62 1.41 -10.67 8.14
N ASP A 63 2.32 -11.31 7.40
CA ASP A 63 1.97 -12.36 6.40
C ASP A 63 1.19 -13.53 7.01
N SER A 64 1.53 -13.95 8.23
CA SER A 64 0.78 -15.00 8.94
C SER A 64 -0.66 -14.60 9.27
N ALA A 65 -0.90 -13.33 9.59
CA ALA A 65 -2.24 -12.83 9.85
C ALA A 65 -3.07 -12.72 8.55
N LEU A 66 -2.43 -12.35 7.45
CA LEU A 66 -3.05 -12.34 6.12
C LEU A 66 -3.49 -13.75 5.70
N ILE A 67 -2.57 -14.74 5.78
CA ILE A 67 -2.85 -16.12 5.41
C ILE A 67 -4.00 -16.67 6.26
N LYS A 68 -3.95 -16.46 7.58
CA LYS A 68 -5.02 -16.86 8.49
C LYS A 68 -6.37 -16.25 8.11
N ALA A 69 -6.41 -14.96 7.78
CA ALA A 69 -7.66 -14.30 7.38
C ALA A 69 -8.25 -14.85 6.07
N LEU A 70 -7.39 -15.28 5.15
CA LEU A 70 -7.79 -15.94 3.90
C LEU A 70 -8.28 -17.37 4.14
N ASP A 71 -7.59 -18.14 5.00
CA ASP A 71 -7.95 -19.52 5.37
C ASP A 71 -9.28 -19.59 6.13
N GLU A 72 -9.61 -18.55 6.89
CA GLU A 72 -10.85 -18.41 7.66
C GLU A 72 -11.98 -17.74 6.86
N ASP A 73 -11.83 -17.54 5.54
CA ASP A 73 -12.76 -16.83 4.65
C ASP A 73 -13.13 -15.41 5.11
N ARG A 74 -12.36 -14.84 6.04
CA ARG A 74 -12.54 -13.48 6.53
C ARG A 74 -12.19 -12.46 5.44
N LEU A 75 -11.13 -12.73 4.69
CA LEU A 75 -10.71 -12.02 3.50
C LEU A 75 -10.96 -12.91 2.28
N ALA A 76 -11.69 -12.42 1.28
CA ALA A 76 -11.98 -13.22 0.08
C ALA A 76 -10.78 -13.37 -0.84
N THR A 77 -9.97 -12.30 -1.00
CA THR A 77 -8.83 -12.29 -1.93
C THR A 77 -7.83 -11.24 -1.50
N ALA A 78 -6.55 -11.53 -1.67
CA ALA A 78 -5.46 -10.57 -1.59
C ALA A 78 -4.74 -10.41 -2.94
N VAL A 79 -4.49 -9.17 -3.34
CA VAL A 79 -3.66 -8.80 -4.50
C VAL A 79 -2.41 -8.11 -3.96
N LEU A 80 -1.24 -8.71 -4.15
CA LEU A 80 0.01 -8.24 -3.58
C LEU A 80 1.00 -7.95 -4.70
N ASP A 81 1.43 -6.69 -4.81
CA ASP A 81 2.49 -6.27 -5.73
C ASP A 81 3.85 -6.17 -5.04
N VAL A 82 3.86 -6.23 -3.70
CA VAL A 82 5.03 -6.00 -2.85
C VAL A 82 5.10 -7.05 -1.73
N PHE A 83 6.33 -7.38 -1.30
CA PHE A 83 6.60 -8.45 -0.34
C PHE A 83 7.54 -8.00 0.76
N ARG A 84 7.56 -8.71 1.91
CA ARG A 84 8.50 -8.46 2.99
C ARG A 84 9.95 -8.65 2.57
N GLN A 85 10.16 -9.71 1.80
CA GLN A 85 11.45 -10.02 1.18
C GLN A 85 11.26 -10.01 -0.33
N GLU A 86 12.09 -9.27 -1.01
CA GLU A 86 12.09 -9.18 -2.47
C GLU A 86 13.51 -9.49 -3.00
N PRO A 87 13.65 -10.42 -3.95
CA PRO A 87 12.60 -11.24 -4.55
C PRO A 87 11.92 -12.17 -3.53
N LEU A 88 10.61 -12.46 -3.75
CA LEU A 88 9.86 -13.40 -2.91
C LEU A 88 10.50 -14.79 -3.00
N PRO A 89 10.86 -15.43 -1.84
CA PRO A 89 11.46 -16.77 -1.84
C PRO A 89 10.60 -17.79 -2.60
N ALA A 90 11.25 -18.73 -3.28
CA ALA A 90 10.56 -19.71 -4.12
C ALA A 90 9.66 -20.68 -3.34
N ASP A 91 9.93 -20.87 -2.05
CA ASP A 91 9.19 -21.71 -1.12
C ASP A 91 8.21 -20.92 -0.22
N ASP A 92 8.03 -19.63 -0.50
CA ASP A 92 7.11 -18.78 0.27
C ASP A 92 5.65 -19.25 0.07
N PRO A 93 4.87 -19.39 1.16
CA PRO A 93 3.48 -19.86 1.09
C PRO A 93 2.56 -18.93 0.28
N LEU A 94 2.90 -17.66 0.11
CA LEU A 94 2.13 -16.72 -0.71
C LEU A 94 1.99 -17.17 -2.17
N TRP A 95 2.98 -17.95 -2.71
CA TRP A 95 2.91 -18.47 -4.09
C TRP A 95 1.77 -19.45 -4.32
N SER A 96 1.48 -20.28 -3.34
CA SER A 96 0.58 -21.43 -3.49
C SER A 96 -0.83 -21.16 -2.96
N HIS A 97 -1.08 -20.06 -2.27
CA HIS A 97 -2.38 -19.78 -1.69
C HIS A 97 -3.43 -19.45 -2.79
N PRO A 98 -4.56 -20.17 -2.85
CA PRO A 98 -5.52 -20.08 -3.97
C PRO A 98 -6.17 -18.70 -4.10
N ASN A 99 -6.30 -17.97 -3.00
CA ASN A 99 -6.94 -16.66 -2.93
C ASN A 99 -5.95 -15.48 -2.95
N ILE A 100 -4.66 -15.74 -3.27
CA ILE A 100 -3.65 -14.68 -3.45
C ILE A 100 -3.35 -14.50 -4.94
N ARG A 101 -3.22 -13.25 -5.36
CA ARG A 101 -2.74 -12.85 -6.69
C ARG A 101 -1.50 -12.00 -6.52
N LEU A 102 -0.41 -12.38 -7.19
CA LEU A 102 0.89 -11.74 -7.08
C LEU A 102 1.25 -11.02 -8.37
N THR A 103 1.85 -9.84 -8.25
CA THR A 103 2.53 -9.13 -9.32
C THR A 103 3.93 -8.74 -8.87
N PRO A 104 4.92 -8.63 -9.78
CA PRO A 104 6.34 -8.55 -9.41
C PRO A 104 6.81 -7.10 -9.16
N HIS A 105 6.16 -6.38 -8.23
CA HIS A 105 6.47 -5.00 -7.86
C HIS A 105 6.51 -4.06 -9.08
N THR A 106 5.44 -4.10 -9.86
CA THR A 106 5.31 -3.35 -11.13
C THR A 106 4.12 -2.39 -11.15
N SER A 107 3.38 -2.26 -10.06
CA SER A 107 2.20 -1.38 -9.97
C SER A 107 2.52 0.11 -10.22
N PHE A 108 3.79 0.51 -10.03
CA PHE A 108 4.25 1.86 -10.37
C PHE A 108 4.38 2.09 -11.89
N SER A 109 4.45 1.03 -12.68
CA SER A 109 4.60 1.11 -14.14
C SER A 109 3.25 1.39 -14.79
N GLY A 110 3.05 2.58 -15.26
CA GLY A 110 1.83 2.98 -15.97
C GLY A 110 2.14 3.98 -17.08
N ASP A 111 1.17 4.19 -17.97
CA ASP A 111 1.31 5.14 -19.07
C ASP A 111 1.62 6.55 -18.53
N GLY A 112 2.63 7.18 -19.13
CA GLY A 112 3.05 8.53 -18.81
C GLY A 112 3.80 8.70 -17.47
N VAL A 113 4.15 7.63 -16.74
CA VAL A 113 4.94 7.74 -15.50
C VAL A 113 6.31 8.34 -15.79
N ASN A 114 7.01 7.82 -16.80
CA ASN A 114 8.31 8.34 -17.21
C ASN A 114 8.24 9.81 -17.69
N ASP A 115 7.21 10.16 -18.44
CA ASP A 115 7.03 11.51 -18.92
C ASP A 115 6.81 12.50 -17.77
N ARG A 116 5.97 12.14 -16.80
CA ARG A 116 5.73 12.96 -15.60
C ARG A 116 6.99 13.11 -14.75
N TRP A 117 7.77 12.03 -14.61
CA TRP A 117 9.03 12.07 -13.87
C TRP A 117 10.06 12.97 -14.56
N GLN A 118 10.22 12.85 -15.88
CA GLN A 118 11.11 13.69 -16.66
C GLN A 118 10.68 15.17 -16.60
N GLN A 119 9.38 15.43 -16.74
CA GLN A 119 8.85 16.79 -16.64
C GLN A 119 9.19 17.41 -15.28
N LEU A 120 8.89 16.71 -14.18
CA LEU A 120 9.21 17.19 -12.82
C LEU A 120 10.71 17.45 -12.65
N PHE A 121 11.57 16.57 -13.21
CA PHE A 121 13.01 16.73 -13.15
C PHE A 121 13.46 18.00 -13.86
N PHE A 122 13.03 18.25 -15.10
CA PHE A 122 13.41 19.44 -15.87
C PHE A 122 12.80 20.73 -15.27
N ASP A 123 11.59 20.66 -14.75
CA ASP A 123 10.99 21.79 -14.04
C ASP A 123 11.81 22.17 -12.80
N ASN A 124 12.26 21.19 -12.05
CA ASN A 124 13.11 21.43 -10.88
C ASN A 124 14.51 21.95 -11.24
N LEU A 125 15.09 21.53 -12.36
CA LEU A 125 16.35 22.14 -12.84
C LEU A 125 16.16 23.62 -13.16
N THR A 126 15.05 23.96 -13.82
CA THR A 126 14.73 25.36 -14.16
C THR A 126 14.50 26.19 -12.89
N ARG A 127 13.76 25.65 -11.93
CA ARG A 127 13.52 26.29 -10.63
C ARG A 127 14.83 26.51 -9.86
N LEU A 128 15.71 25.51 -9.84
CA LEU A 128 17.02 25.63 -9.21
C LEU A 128 17.86 26.75 -9.83
N ALA A 129 17.88 26.81 -11.16
CA ALA A 129 18.61 27.86 -11.88
C ALA A 129 18.09 29.27 -11.58
N ASN A 130 16.77 29.39 -11.32
CA ASN A 130 16.11 30.66 -10.99
C ASN A 130 16.12 30.98 -9.48
N GLY A 131 16.66 30.12 -8.63
CA GLY A 131 16.60 30.28 -7.17
C GLY A 131 15.20 30.09 -6.56
N GLU A 132 14.32 29.38 -7.27
CA GLU A 132 12.97 29.08 -6.82
C GLU A 132 12.92 27.80 -5.96
N ALA A 133 11.86 27.65 -5.17
CA ALA A 133 11.62 26.42 -4.39
C ALA A 133 11.37 25.22 -5.29
N LEU A 134 12.00 24.08 -4.98
CA LEU A 134 11.80 22.82 -5.71
C LEU A 134 10.44 22.21 -5.39
N GLN A 135 9.88 21.45 -6.33
CA GLN A 135 8.65 20.67 -6.16
C GLN A 135 8.96 19.22 -5.79
N GLY A 136 8.04 18.55 -5.07
CA GLY A 136 8.16 17.15 -4.74
C GLY A 136 9.31 16.83 -3.76
N LEU A 137 9.71 17.79 -2.93
CA LEU A 137 10.75 17.57 -1.92
C LEU A 137 10.25 16.58 -0.87
N VAL A 138 11.04 15.55 -0.66
CA VAL A 138 10.85 14.58 0.43
C VAL A 138 11.54 15.12 1.68
N LYS A 139 10.83 15.17 2.78
CA LYS A 139 11.41 15.57 4.08
C LYS A 139 12.03 14.35 4.77
N PRO A 140 13.03 14.52 5.64
CA PRO A 140 13.57 13.40 6.43
C PRO A 140 12.50 12.62 7.21
N SER A 141 11.46 13.30 7.70
CA SER A 141 10.30 12.69 8.37
C SER A 141 9.44 11.79 7.47
N ASP A 142 9.57 11.91 6.16
CA ASP A 142 8.77 11.13 5.20
C ASP A 142 9.47 9.81 4.83
N ILE A 143 10.72 9.59 5.30
CA ILE A 143 11.58 8.46 4.92
C ILE A 143 11.81 7.49 6.11
N THR A 144 11.39 7.82 7.31
CA THR A 144 11.65 7.03 8.54
C THR A 144 10.62 5.95 8.77
#